data_0646ee32a601a9a44066005deaaa1df0
#
_entry.id   0646ee32a601a9a44066005deaaa1df0
#
_cell.length_a   1.000
_cell.length_b   1.000
_cell.length_c   1.000
_cell.angle_alpha   90.00
_cell.angle_beta   90.00
_cell.angle_gamma   90.00
#
_symmetry.space_group_name_H-M   'P 1'
#
loop_
_entity.id
_entity.type
_entity.pdbx_description
1 polymer ?
#
loop_
_entity_poly.entity_id
_entity_poly.type
_entity_poly.pdbx_seq_one_letter_code
_entity_poly.pdbx_strand_id
1 'polypeptide(L)'
;TGLQNIFKMISQSYSGDNFYRYPRVDYAMLKKYGEGVIAASACLGGVYAGNYWENRDTGPDAILGAMRETTQKMQSIFGDRWYGELQWNNVPEQHDLNRYIIQMHHEFGIELISTADSHYYNADVWKDRELYKRLGWLGKGRPDYLSEELPLSVEEVGYELYPKNGDQMWESYLKYSKECGATYDDEIVRDSITRTHKIAHERIEAFLPDNT
;
A
#
# COMPACT_ATOMS: atom_id res chain seq x y z
N THR A 1 -16.33 -5.78 -16.23
CA THR A 1 -17.08 -5.71 -14.93
C THR A 1 -16.26 -4.96 -13.89
N GLY A 2 -15.01 -5.34 -13.61
CA GLY A 2 -14.19 -4.75 -12.53
C GLY A 2 -14.02 -3.23 -12.62
N LEU A 3 -13.65 -2.70 -13.78
CA LEU A 3 -13.49 -1.25 -14.00
C LEU A 3 -14.80 -0.48 -13.74
N GLN A 4 -15.94 -1.02 -14.22
CA GLN A 4 -17.26 -0.42 -13.96
C GLN A 4 -17.59 -0.42 -12.46
N ASN A 5 -17.22 -1.46 -11.74
CA ASN A 5 -17.44 -1.56 -10.30
C ASN A 5 -16.56 -0.58 -9.53
N ILE A 6 -15.31 -0.35 -9.96
CA ILE A 6 -14.46 0.71 -9.40
C ILE A 6 -15.13 2.09 -9.59
N PHE A 7 -15.63 2.40 -10.79
CA PHE A 7 -16.34 3.67 -11.03
C PHE A 7 -17.59 3.83 -10.15
N LYS A 8 -18.36 2.75 -9.92
CA LYS A 8 -19.53 2.78 -9.02
C LYS A 8 -19.10 3.04 -7.58
N MET A 9 -18.04 2.38 -7.10
CA MET A 9 -17.49 2.62 -5.75
C MET A 9 -17.04 4.06 -5.58
N ILE A 10 -16.28 4.59 -6.55
CA ILE A 10 -15.84 6.00 -6.53
C ILE A 10 -17.06 6.92 -6.48
N SER A 11 -18.02 6.77 -7.40
CA SER A 11 -19.20 7.63 -7.45
C SER A 11 -20.00 7.59 -6.15
N GLN A 12 -20.18 6.40 -5.58
CA GLN A 12 -20.94 6.25 -4.34
C GLN A 12 -20.17 6.79 -3.13
N SER A 13 -18.84 6.71 -3.11
CA SER A 13 -18.02 7.26 -2.01
C SER A 13 -18.10 8.78 -1.88
N TYR A 14 -18.46 9.48 -2.97
CA TYR A 14 -18.67 10.94 -2.99
C TYR A 14 -20.12 11.36 -2.71
N SER A 15 -21.03 10.43 -2.41
CA SER A 15 -22.45 10.73 -2.23
C SER A 15 -22.97 10.39 -0.84
N GLY A 16 -23.94 11.16 -0.34
CA GLY A 16 -24.64 10.93 0.91
C GLY A 16 -23.69 10.84 2.11
N ASP A 17 -23.97 9.92 3.03
CA ASP A 17 -23.20 9.74 4.27
C ASP A 17 -21.79 9.13 4.06
N ASN A 18 -21.48 8.70 2.82
CA ASN A 18 -20.15 8.18 2.50
C ASN A 18 -19.11 9.29 2.35
N PHE A 19 -19.52 10.53 2.13
CA PHE A 19 -18.64 11.67 1.99
C PHE A 19 -18.68 12.56 3.22
N TYR A 20 -17.57 12.60 3.97
CA TYR A 20 -17.32 13.58 5.00
C TYR A 20 -15.86 14.02 4.94
N ARG A 21 -15.56 15.19 4.40
CA ARG A 21 -14.23 15.72 4.06
C ARG A 21 -13.49 14.88 3.01
N TYR A 22 -13.61 13.54 3.10
CA TYR A 22 -13.00 12.58 2.19
C TYR A 22 -14.03 11.54 1.75
N PRO A 23 -13.93 11.02 0.52
CA PRO A 23 -14.74 9.91 0.06
C PRO A 23 -14.38 8.64 0.86
N ARG A 24 -15.38 7.88 1.27
CA ARG A 24 -15.19 6.66 2.07
C ARG A 24 -15.85 5.47 1.39
N VAL A 25 -15.17 4.34 1.46
CA VAL A 25 -15.67 3.04 1.03
C VAL A 25 -15.69 2.12 2.24
N ASP A 26 -16.83 1.51 2.50
CA ASP A 26 -17.02 0.54 3.58
C ASP A 26 -17.04 -0.91 3.08
N TYR A 27 -17.05 -1.87 4.00
CA TYR A 27 -17.13 -3.29 3.64
C TYR A 27 -18.40 -3.69 2.90
N ALA A 28 -19.52 -3.02 3.14
CA ALA A 28 -20.76 -3.29 2.43
C ALA A 28 -20.65 -2.90 0.95
N MET A 29 -20.00 -1.75 0.69
CA MET A 29 -19.72 -1.27 -0.67
C MET A 29 -18.70 -2.18 -1.38
N LEU A 30 -17.64 -2.60 -0.68
CA LEU A 30 -16.67 -3.56 -1.21
C LEU A 30 -17.34 -4.89 -1.57
N LYS A 31 -18.20 -5.42 -0.71
CA LYS A 31 -18.95 -6.65 -0.98
C LYS A 31 -19.90 -6.52 -2.18
N LYS A 32 -20.51 -5.34 -2.33
CA LYS A 32 -21.45 -5.07 -3.44
C LYS A 32 -20.76 -4.94 -4.79
N TYR A 33 -19.57 -4.35 -4.82
CA TYR A 33 -18.88 -3.98 -6.06
C TYR A 33 -17.48 -4.64 -6.22
N GLY A 34 -17.10 -5.58 -5.36
CA GLY A 34 -15.80 -6.22 -5.40
C GLY A 34 -15.60 -7.25 -6.53
N GLU A 35 -16.69 -7.61 -7.27
CA GLU A 35 -16.57 -8.54 -8.38
C GLU A 35 -15.70 -7.97 -9.50
N GLY A 36 -14.75 -8.78 -9.98
CA GLY A 36 -13.78 -8.40 -11.02
C GLY A 36 -12.75 -7.36 -10.59
N VAL A 37 -12.65 -7.06 -9.28
CA VAL A 37 -11.66 -6.13 -8.71
C VAL A 37 -10.59 -6.92 -7.97
N ILE A 38 -9.33 -6.56 -8.16
CA ILE A 38 -8.18 -7.00 -7.36
C ILE A 38 -7.95 -5.95 -6.28
N ALA A 39 -7.69 -6.38 -5.07
CA ALA A 39 -7.44 -5.49 -3.92
C ALA A 39 -6.16 -5.88 -3.19
N ALA A 40 -5.44 -4.88 -2.69
CA ALA A 40 -4.23 -5.05 -1.89
C ALA A 40 -4.33 -4.27 -0.58
N SER A 41 -3.48 -4.63 0.39
CA SER A 41 -3.51 -4.05 1.74
C SER A 41 -3.00 -2.61 1.82
N ALA A 42 -2.44 -2.09 0.75
CA ALA A 42 -1.86 -0.75 0.64
C ALA A 42 -0.65 -0.51 1.57
N CYS A 43 -0.32 0.77 1.78
CA CYS A 43 0.87 1.26 2.50
C CYS A 43 0.63 1.38 4.03
N LEU A 44 1.50 2.14 4.72
CA LEU A 44 1.35 2.49 6.15
C LEU A 44 0.06 3.27 6.50
N GLY A 45 -0.76 3.62 5.51
CA GLY A 45 -2.12 4.16 5.66
C GLY A 45 -3.23 3.17 5.28
N GLY A 46 -2.89 1.93 4.93
CA GLY A 46 -3.82 0.90 4.51
C GLY A 46 -4.54 0.18 5.66
N VAL A 47 -5.35 -0.83 5.32
CA VAL A 47 -6.19 -1.51 6.32
C VAL A 47 -5.37 -2.33 7.32
N TYR A 48 -4.29 -2.97 6.92
CA TYR A 48 -3.40 -3.66 7.86
C TYR A 48 -2.60 -2.69 8.72
N ALA A 49 -2.17 -1.58 8.14
CA ALA A 49 -1.52 -0.52 8.90
C ALA A 49 -2.46 0.08 9.95
N GLY A 50 -3.74 0.26 9.62
CA GLY A 50 -4.77 0.66 10.62
C GLY A 50 -4.80 -0.30 11.80
N ASN A 51 -4.85 -1.62 11.55
CA ASN A 51 -4.79 -2.62 12.62
C ASN A 51 -3.50 -2.53 13.46
N TYR A 52 -2.36 -2.29 12.80
CA TYR A 52 -1.07 -2.11 13.47
C TYR A 52 -1.07 -0.86 14.35
N TRP A 53 -1.44 0.31 13.83
CA TRP A 53 -1.41 1.57 14.57
C TRP A 53 -2.37 1.59 15.75
N GLU A 54 -3.57 1.04 15.60
CA GLU A 54 -4.60 1.01 16.63
C GLU A 54 -4.23 0.07 17.80
N ASN A 55 -3.42 -0.97 17.56
CA ASN A 55 -3.13 -2.01 18.53
C ASN A 55 -1.67 -2.09 18.98
N ARG A 56 -0.77 -1.24 18.42
CA ARG A 56 0.68 -1.33 18.71
C ARG A 56 1.03 -1.22 20.19
N ASP A 57 0.31 -0.36 20.93
CA ASP A 57 0.54 -0.15 22.36
C ASP A 57 -0.03 -1.29 23.22
N THR A 58 -0.97 -2.06 22.67
CA THR A 58 -1.54 -3.24 23.33
C THR A 58 -0.65 -4.47 23.17
N GLY A 59 0.07 -4.56 22.04
CA GLY A 59 1.06 -5.57 21.79
C GLY A 59 0.78 -6.49 20.58
N PRO A 60 1.72 -7.40 20.27
CA PRO A 60 1.70 -8.22 19.04
C PRO A 60 0.43 -9.07 18.87
N ASP A 61 -0.08 -9.65 19.94
CA ASP A 61 -1.28 -10.51 19.87
C ASP A 61 -2.53 -9.72 19.47
N ALA A 62 -2.66 -8.47 19.93
CA ALA A 62 -3.77 -7.60 19.56
C ALA A 62 -3.67 -7.18 18.08
N ILE A 63 -2.47 -6.85 17.61
CA ILE A 63 -2.22 -6.56 16.18
C ILE A 63 -2.62 -7.76 15.33
N LEU A 64 -2.11 -8.96 15.66
CA LEU A 64 -2.41 -10.19 14.93
C LEU A 64 -3.90 -10.53 14.94
N GLY A 65 -4.56 -10.38 16.08
CA GLY A 65 -6.00 -10.58 16.21
C GLY A 65 -6.79 -9.71 15.23
N ALA A 66 -6.52 -8.40 15.22
CA ALA A 66 -7.15 -7.45 14.31
C ALA A 66 -6.84 -7.73 12.83
N MET A 67 -5.59 -8.09 12.50
CA MET A 67 -5.20 -8.43 11.13
C MET A 67 -5.84 -9.72 10.63
N ARG A 68 -6.01 -10.75 11.49
CA ARG A 68 -6.73 -11.98 11.15
C ARG A 68 -8.19 -11.71 10.80
N GLU A 69 -8.88 -10.89 11.59
CA GLU A 69 -10.26 -10.48 11.31
C GLU A 69 -10.36 -9.72 9.99
N THR A 70 -9.45 -8.79 9.74
CA THR A 70 -9.39 -8.04 8.48
C THR A 70 -9.13 -8.97 7.30
N THR A 71 -8.19 -9.92 7.42
CA THR A 71 -7.87 -10.90 6.39
C THR A 71 -9.09 -11.74 6.04
N GLN A 72 -9.79 -12.29 7.03
CA GLN A 72 -11.00 -13.09 6.81
C GLN A 72 -12.10 -12.29 6.10
N LYS A 73 -12.32 -11.03 6.51
CA LYS A 73 -13.29 -10.13 5.85
C LYS A 73 -12.91 -9.89 4.39
N MET A 74 -11.65 -9.55 4.12
CA MET A 74 -11.19 -9.24 2.76
C MET A 74 -11.20 -10.49 1.87
N GLN A 75 -10.77 -11.66 2.37
CA GLN A 75 -10.88 -12.92 1.64
C GLN A 75 -12.33 -13.32 1.36
N SER A 76 -13.27 -13.04 2.27
CA SER A 76 -14.69 -13.30 2.02
C SER A 76 -15.28 -12.47 0.87
N ILE A 77 -14.67 -11.33 0.56
CA ILE A 77 -15.10 -10.41 -0.51
C ILE A 77 -14.35 -10.69 -1.81
N PHE A 78 -13.03 -10.82 -1.74
CA PHE A 78 -12.15 -10.86 -2.91
C PHE A 78 -11.61 -12.26 -3.24
N GLY A 79 -11.67 -13.20 -2.29
CA GLY A 79 -11.10 -14.54 -2.45
C GLY A 79 -9.59 -14.46 -2.70
N ASP A 80 -9.14 -15.11 -3.78
CA ASP A 80 -7.76 -15.12 -4.27
C ASP A 80 -7.29 -13.80 -4.92
N ARG A 81 -8.17 -12.81 -4.98
CA ARG A 81 -7.88 -11.44 -5.49
C ARG A 81 -7.52 -10.45 -4.37
N TRP A 82 -7.38 -10.93 -3.14
CA TRP A 82 -6.86 -10.18 -2.01
C TRP A 82 -5.38 -10.44 -1.82
N TYR A 83 -4.56 -9.38 -1.82
CA TYR A 83 -3.11 -9.44 -1.69
C TYR A 83 -2.60 -8.69 -0.46
N GLY A 84 -1.64 -9.30 0.25
CA GLY A 84 -0.80 -8.58 1.20
C GLY A 84 0.26 -7.78 0.46
N GLU A 85 0.43 -6.50 0.80
CA GLU A 85 1.34 -5.60 0.10
C GLU A 85 2.57 -5.31 0.97
N LEU A 86 3.75 -5.63 0.45
CA LEU A 86 5.04 -5.35 1.06
C LEU A 86 5.67 -4.12 0.42
N GLN A 87 6.28 -3.28 1.23
CA GLN A 87 6.99 -2.09 0.77
C GLN A 87 8.37 -2.00 1.40
N TRP A 88 9.34 -1.48 0.67
CA TRP A 88 10.75 -1.47 1.04
C TRP A 88 11.27 -0.03 1.13
N ASN A 89 11.19 0.55 2.34
CA ASN A 89 11.60 1.90 2.67
C ASN A 89 12.42 1.89 3.96
N ASN A 90 13.19 2.94 4.24
CA ASN A 90 13.95 3.10 5.48
C ASN A 90 13.05 3.59 6.63
N VAL A 91 12.04 2.79 6.95
CA VAL A 91 11.04 3.07 7.99
C VAL A 91 10.83 1.82 8.82
N PRO A 92 11.28 1.78 10.08
CA PRO A 92 11.18 0.60 10.95
C PRO A 92 9.75 0.05 11.05
N GLU A 93 8.76 0.93 11.16
CA GLU A 93 7.34 0.53 11.24
C GLU A 93 6.84 -0.18 9.97
N GLN A 94 7.39 0.17 8.80
CA GLN A 94 7.09 -0.55 7.57
C GLN A 94 7.60 -1.98 7.63
N HIS A 95 8.80 -2.19 8.18
CA HIS A 95 9.37 -3.52 8.34
C HIS A 95 8.65 -4.33 9.41
N ASP A 96 8.17 -3.70 10.47
CA ASP A 96 7.30 -4.36 11.45
C ASP A 96 6.00 -4.82 10.79
N LEU A 97 5.34 -3.94 10.05
CA LEU A 97 4.12 -4.25 9.31
C LEU A 97 4.33 -5.38 8.29
N ASN A 98 5.43 -5.34 7.52
CA ASN A 98 5.77 -6.38 6.56
C ASN A 98 5.84 -7.78 7.22
N ARG A 99 6.41 -7.90 8.42
CA ARG A 99 6.47 -9.17 9.16
C ARG A 99 5.07 -9.70 9.51
N TYR A 100 4.17 -8.82 9.95
CA TYR A 100 2.78 -9.20 10.23
C TYR A 100 2.02 -9.58 8.96
N ILE A 101 2.25 -8.90 7.84
CA ILE A 101 1.64 -9.24 6.54
C ILE A 101 2.13 -10.61 6.06
N ILE A 102 3.42 -10.91 6.19
CA ILE A 102 3.99 -12.23 5.88
C ILE A 102 3.39 -13.31 6.79
N GLN A 103 3.11 -13.00 8.05
CA GLN A 103 2.41 -13.93 8.94
C GLN A 103 0.98 -14.21 8.45
N MET A 104 0.25 -13.21 7.93
CA MET A 104 -1.06 -13.44 7.32
C MET A 104 -0.96 -14.32 6.06
N HIS A 105 0.10 -14.17 5.28
CA HIS A 105 0.39 -15.09 4.17
C HIS A 105 0.53 -16.54 4.66
N HIS A 106 1.33 -16.81 5.68
CA HIS A 106 1.50 -18.15 6.21
C HIS A 106 0.24 -18.74 6.83
N GLU A 107 -0.57 -17.93 7.52
CA GLU A 107 -1.77 -18.39 8.22
C GLU A 107 -2.98 -18.58 7.29
N PHE A 108 -3.14 -17.73 6.30
CA PHE A 108 -4.36 -17.66 5.47
C PHE A 108 -4.11 -17.97 3.99
N GLY A 109 -2.86 -18.17 3.57
CA GLY A 109 -2.52 -18.41 2.17
C GLY A 109 -2.79 -17.19 1.26
N ILE A 110 -2.88 -15.96 1.80
CA ILE A 110 -3.00 -14.78 0.95
C ILE A 110 -1.70 -14.59 0.16
N GLU A 111 -1.82 -14.24 -1.11
CA GLU A 111 -0.64 -13.96 -1.90
C GLU A 111 -0.06 -12.58 -1.58
N LEU A 112 1.26 -12.43 -1.76
CA LEU A 112 1.99 -11.20 -1.49
C LEU A 112 2.41 -10.51 -2.78
N ILE A 113 2.42 -9.18 -2.76
CA ILE A 113 3.00 -8.33 -3.81
C ILE A 113 3.96 -7.33 -3.19
N SER A 114 5.00 -6.93 -3.92
CA SER A 114 5.87 -5.82 -3.55
C SER A 114 5.57 -4.60 -4.41
N THR A 115 5.34 -3.44 -3.78
CA THR A 115 5.04 -2.19 -4.48
C THR A 115 5.92 -1.05 -3.99
N ALA A 116 6.01 0.02 -4.77
CA ALA A 116 6.81 1.21 -4.46
C ALA A 116 5.99 2.36 -3.85
N ASP A 117 4.66 2.22 -3.74
CA ASP A 117 3.78 3.33 -3.31
C ASP A 117 4.08 4.65 -4.06
N SER A 118 4.10 4.58 -5.39
CA SER A 118 4.65 5.61 -6.27
C SER A 118 3.92 6.94 -6.14
N HIS A 119 4.64 8.01 -5.79
CA HIS A 119 4.13 9.37 -5.65
C HIS A 119 4.77 10.35 -6.65
N TYR A 120 5.79 9.94 -7.34
CA TYR A 120 6.47 10.68 -8.41
C TYR A 120 7.01 9.70 -9.46
N TYR A 121 7.32 10.19 -10.64
CA TYR A 121 7.52 9.35 -11.82
C TYR A 121 8.95 8.81 -12.00
N ASN A 122 9.94 9.38 -11.30
CA ASN A 122 11.36 9.10 -11.51
C ASN A 122 12.15 9.40 -10.22
N ALA A 123 13.23 8.68 -9.97
CA ALA A 123 14.10 8.82 -8.79
C ALA A 123 14.60 10.25 -8.55
N ASP A 124 14.88 11.00 -9.62
CA ASP A 124 15.49 12.34 -9.51
C ASP A 124 14.55 13.43 -9.00
N VAL A 125 13.23 13.20 -9.02
CA VAL A 125 12.23 14.23 -8.67
C VAL A 125 11.73 14.17 -7.22
N TRP A 126 12.37 13.41 -6.36
CA TRP A 126 11.99 13.32 -4.94
C TRP A 126 11.98 14.70 -4.24
N LYS A 127 12.89 15.63 -4.64
CA LYS A 127 12.94 16.99 -4.10
C LYS A 127 11.68 17.79 -4.41
N ASP A 128 11.15 17.65 -5.62
CA ASP A 128 9.92 18.34 -6.04
C ASP A 128 8.73 17.88 -5.18
N ARG A 129 8.68 16.59 -4.84
CA ARG A 129 7.68 16.06 -3.91
C ARG A 129 7.83 16.66 -2.50
N GLU A 130 9.05 16.77 -1.97
CA GLU A 130 9.27 17.37 -0.67
C GLU A 130 8.89 18.86 -0.64
N LEU A 131 9.16 19.60 -1.71
CA LEU A 131 8.66 20.96 -1.88
C LEU A 131 7.13 21.02 -1.97
N TYR A 132 6.51 20.13 -2.74
CA TYR A 132 5.06 20.06 -2.85
C TYR A 132 4.37 19.74 -1.51
N LYS A 133 4.93 18.85 -0.72
CA LYS A 133 4.45 18.57 0.64
C LYS A 133 4.46 19.82 1.51
N ARG A 134 5.51 20.61 1.46
CA ARG A 134 5.61 21.87 2.23
C ARG A 134 4.53 22.87 1.81
N LEU A 135 4.27 23.04 0.53
CA LEU A 135 3.18 23.88 0.03
C LEU A 135 1.81 23.40 0.54
N GLY A 136 1.60 22.08 0.56
CA GLY A 136 0.38 21.49 1.12
C GLY A 136 0.21 21.74 2.63
N TRP A 137 1.30 21.72 3.40
CA TRP A 137 1.28 22.03 4.84
C TRP A 137 1.00 23.51 5.11
N LEU A 138 1.50 24.42 4.27
CA LEU A 138 1.14 25.85 4.32
C LEU A 138 -0.38 26.06 4.22
N GLY A 139 -1.01 25.42 3.24
CA GLY A 139 -2.46 25.50 3.05
C GLY A 139 -3.26 24.91 4.22
N LYS A 140 -2.62 24.10 5.09
CA LYS A 140 -3.23 23.52 6.32
C LYS A 140 -2.91 24.31 7.59
N GLY A 141 -2.31 25.50 7.49
CA GLY A 141 -2.00 26.36 8.63
C GLY A 141 -0.85 25.84 9.52
N ARG A 142 0.12 25.12 8.94
CA ARG A 142 1.33 24.64 9.60
C ARG A 142 2.59 25.31 9.04
N PRO A 143 2.83 26.59 9.36
CA PRO A 143 3.97 27.37 8.87
C PRO A 143 5.33 26.86 9.42
N ASP A 144 5.32 26.15 10.54
CA ASP A 144 6.49 25.60 11.23
C ASP A 144 7.31 24.68 10.30
N TYR A 145 6.65 23.94 9.41
CA TYR A 145 7.32 23.10 8.42
C TYR A 145 8.10 23.85 7.33
N LEU A 146 7.90 25.18 7.23
CA LEU A 146 8.68 26.01 6.30
C LEU A 146 10.07 26.34 6.81
N SER A 147 10.25 26.32 8.12
CA SER A 147 11.55 26.60 8.76
C SER A 147 12.49 25.37 8.78
N GLU A 148 11.96 24.18 8.51
CA GLU A 148 12.77 22.97 8.40
C GLU A 148 13.60 23.01 7.10
N GLU A 149 14.87 22.67 7.18
CA GLU A 149 15.69 22.52 5.99
C GLU A 149 15.17 21.37 5.12
N LEU A 150 15.30 21.52 3.79
CA LEU A 150 14.99 20.41 2.88
C LEU A 150 16.00 19.29 3.12
N PRO A 151 15.58 18.02 3.07
CA PRO A 151 16.51 16.90 3.09
C PRO A 151 17.56 17.07 1.99
N LEU A 152 18.81 16.75 2.31
CA LEU A 152 19.93 16.86 1.38
C LEU A 152 19.99 15.65 0.42
N SER A 153 19.45 14.51 0.86
CA SER A 153 19.45 13.27 0.10
C SER A 153 18.14 12.48 0.29
N VAL A 154 17.90 11.52 -0.60
CA VAL A 154 16.73 10.62 -0.51
C VAL A 154 16.82 9.70 0.72
N GLU A 155 18.02 9.41 1.20
CA GLU A 155 18.25 8.62 2.40
C GLU A 155 17.68 9.30 3.65
N GLU A 156 17.82 10.63 3.74
CA GLU A 156 17.26 11.43 4.84
C GLU A 156 15.72 11.44 4.80
N VAL A 157 15.12 11.29 3.62
CA VAL A 157 13.66 11.18 3.47
C VAL A 157 13.14 9.83 3.97
N GLY A 158 13.94 8.77 3.85
CA GLY A 158 13.59 7.41 4.20
C GLY A 158 12.63 6.71 3.20
N TYR A 159 12.17 7.39 2.16
CA TYR A 159 11.22 6.87 1.18
C TYR A 159 11.70 7.09 -0.26
N GLU A 160 11.67 6.05 -1.05
CA GLU A 160 11.91 6.08 -2.50
C GLU A 160 10.60 5.71 -3.23
N LEU A 161 9.74 6.69 -3.50
CA LEU A 161 8.35 6.50 -3.94
C LEU A 161 8.18 6.75 -5.44
N TYR A 162 8.98 6.10 -6.26
CA TYR A 162 8.88 6.11 -7.74
C TYR A 162 8.61 4.70 -8.28
N PRO A 163 8.06 4.54 -9.48
CA PRO A 163 7.83 3.23 -10.08
C PRO A 163 9.16 2.48 -10.29
N LYS A 164 9.29 1.31 -9.67
CA LYS A 164 10.49 0.47 -9.72
C LYS A 164 10.23 -0.77 -10.59
N ASN A 165 11.21 -1.15 -11.40
CA ASN A 165 11.25 -2.49 -11.99
C ASN A 165 11.65 -3.55 -10.95
N GLY A 166 11.66 -4.83 -11.36
CA GLY A 166 11.94 -5.93 -10.43
C GLY A 166 13.31 -5.84 -9.78
N ASP A 167 14.35 -5.45 -10.54
CA ASP A 167 15.72 -5.34 -10.03
C ASP A 167 15.83 -4.18 -9.02
N GLN A 168 15.29 -3.02 -9.34
CA GLN A 168 15.24 -1.87 -8.45
C GLN A 168 14.45 -2.15 -7.17
N MET A 169 13.37 -2.93 -7.27
CA MET A 169 12.59 -3.35 -6.11
C MET A 169 13.41 -4.29 -5.22
N TRP A 170 14.14 -5.22 -5.82
CA TRP A 170 15.04 -6.13 -5.11
C TRP A 170 16.18 -5.39 -4.42
N GLU A 171 16.80 -4.41 -5.09
CA GLU A 171 17.82 -3.54 -4.50
C GLU A 171 17.29 -2.74 -3.31
N SER A 172 16.07 -2.18 -3.42
CA SER A 172 15.43 -1.48 -2.30
C SER A 172 15.19 -2.41 -1.11
N TYR A 173 14.75 -3.64 -1.36
CA TYR A 173 14.62 -4.66 -0.32
C TYR A 173 15.94 -4.92 0.39
N LEU A 174 17.01 -5.24 -0.35
CA LEU A 174 18.33 -5.55 0.24
C LEU A 174 18.89 -4.37 1.03
N LYS A 175 18.75 -3.13 0.51
CA LYS A 175 19.22 -1.91 1.15
C LYS A 175 18.48 -1.66 2.46
N TYR A 176 17.16 -1.53 2.39
CA TYR A 176 16.37 -1.05 3.52
C TYR A 176 16.08 -2.10 4.58
N SER A 177 16.00 -3.39 4.23
CA SER A 177 15.96 -4.45 5.23
C SER A 177 17.22 -4.46 6.10
N LYS A 178 18.39 -4.28 5.47
CA LYS A 178 19.67 -4.20 6.19
C LYS A 178 19.74 -2.96 7.08
N GLU A 179 19.37 -1.78 6.56
CA GLU A 179 19.39 -0.52 7.30
C GLU A 179 18.46 -0.55 8.51
N CYS A 180 17.27 -1.17 8.38
CA CYS A 180 16.32 -1.34 9.48
C CYS A 180 16.57 -2.58 10.35
N GLY A 181 17.64 -3.36 10.09
CA GLY A 181 17.95 -4.58 10.85
C GLY A 181 16.89 -5.66 10.74
N ALA A 182 16.13 -5.68 9.63
CA ALA A 182 15.07 -6.64 9.38
C ALA A 182 15.56 -7.80 8.51
N THR A 183 15.07 -9.00 8.80
CA THR A 183 15.42 -10.22 8.04
C THR A 183 14.15 -10.86 7.50
N TYR A 184 14.20 -11.30 6.26
CA TYR A 184 13.09 -11.94 5.56
C TYR A 184 13.57 -13.18 4.80
N ASP A 185 12.64 -14.02 4.40
CA ASP A 185 12.89 -15.09 3.44
C ASP A 185 12.97 -14.49 2.03
N ASP A 186 14.13 -14.61 1.41
CA ASP A 186 14.41 -14.08 0.07
C ASP A 186 13.48 -14.66 -1.00
N GLU A 187 13.03 -15.91 -0.86
CA GLU A 187 12.11 -16.57 -1.80
C GLU A 187 10.73 -15.90 -1.75
N ILE A 188 10.21 -15.64 -0.55
CA ILE A 188 8.94 -14.92 -0.36
C ILE A 188 9.00 -13.52 -0.99
N VAL A 189 10.12 -12.81 -0.80
CA VAL A 189 10.29 -11.47 -1.36
C VAL A 189 10.38 -11.50 -2.88
N ARG A 190 11.17 -12.44 -3.46
CA ARG A 190 11.26 -12.61 -4.93
C ARG A 190 9.92 -12.93 -5.55
N ASP A 191 9.17 -13.84 -4.93
CA ASP A 191 7.83 -14.19 -5.38
C ASP A 191 6.88 -12.98 -5.34
N SER A 192 6.92 -12.18 -4.28
CA SER A 192 6.08 -10.97 -4.17
C SER A 192 6.39 -9.93 -5.24
N ILE A 193 7.67 -9.77 -5.62
CA ILE A 193 8.09 -8.89 -6.71
C ILE A 193 7.59 -9.43 -8.06
N THR A 194 7.82 -10.72 -8.32
CA THR A 194 7.44 -11.37 -9.59
C THR A 194 5.93 -11.40 -9.78
N ARG A 195 5.17 -11.50 -8.69
CA ARG A 195 3.71 -11.58 -8.73
C ARG A 195 3.05 -10.34 -9.30
N THR A 196 3.63 -9.15 -9.17
CA THR A 196 3.10 -7.94 -9.81
C THR A 196 3.07 -8.09 -11.34
N HIS A 197 4.10 -8.70 -11.92
CA HIS A 197 4.15 -9.03 -13.34
C HIS A 197 3.06 -10.04 -13.74
N LYS A 198 2.92 -11.12 -12.96
CA LYS A 198 1.88 -12.14 -13.20
C LYS A 198 0.47 -11.51 -13.15
N ILE A 199 0.19 -10.65 -12.17
CA ILE A 199 -1.10 -9.95 -12.10
C ILE A 199 -1.35 -9.15 -13.37
N ALA A 200 -0.38 -8.35 -13.82
CA ALA A 200 -0.54 -7.49 -14.98
C ALA A 200 -0.77 -8.27 -16.29
N HIS A 201 -0.14 -9.45 -16.45
CA HIS A 201 -0.19 -10.21 -17.70
C HIS A 201 -1.20 -11.36 -17.70
N GLU A 202 -1.57 -11.89 -16.55
CA GLU A 202 -2.39 -13.10 -16.45
C GLU A 202 -3.78 -12.83 -15.84
N ARG A 203 -3.94 -11.78 -15.03
CA ARG A 203 -5.16 -11.52 -14.27
C ARG A 203 -5.91 -10.27 -14.68
N ILE A 204 -5.30 -9.38 -15.45
CA ILE A 204 -5.90 -8.14 -15.93
C ILE A 204 -6.12 -8.24 -17.43
N GLU A 205 -7.40 -8.17 -17.85
CA GLU A 205 -7.72 -8.04 -19.28
C GLU A 205 -7.47 -6.61 -19.75
N ALA A 206 -6.65 -6.44 -20.78
CA ALA A 206 -6.51 -5.16 -21.45
C ALA A 206 -7.80 -4.84 -22.21
N PHE A 207 -8.42 -3.72 -21.88
CA PHE A 207 -9.63 -3.23 -22.52
C PHE A 207 -9.38 -1.85 -23.11
N LEU A 208 -9.48 -1.73 -24.42
CA LEU A 208 -9.56 -0.43 -25.10
C LEU A 208 -11.02 -0.19 -25.45
N PRO A 209 -11.65 0.91 -24.98
CA PRO A 209 -12.99 1.26 -25.39
C PRO A 209 -13.03 1.44 -26.90
N ASP A 210 -14.03 0.88 -27.56
CA ASP A 210 -14.28 1.17 -28.98
C ASP A 210 -14.49 2.68 -29.14
N ASN A 211 -13.75 3.28 -30.06
CA ASN A 211 -13.93 4.67 -30.44
C ASN A 211 -15.19 4.78 -31.32
N THR A 212 -16.39 4.65 -30.73
CA THR A 212 -17.65 4.94 -31.38
C THR A 212 -18.30 6.17 -30.80
#